data_bda22ae6f7c4e693a5532f108d0db90f
#
_entry.id   bda22ae6f7c4e693a5532f108d0db90f
#
_cell.length_a   1.000
_cell.length_b   1.000
_cell.length_c   1.000
_cell.angle_alpha   90.00
_cell.angle_beta   90.00
_cell.angle_gamma   90.00
#
_symmetry.space_group_name_H-M   'P 1'
#
loop_
_entity.id
_entity.type
_entity.pdbx_description
1 polymer ?
#
loop_
_entity_poly.entity_id
_entity_poly.type
_entity_poly.pdbx_seq_one_letter_code
_entity_poly.pdbx_strand_id
1 'polypeptide(L)'
;MERDILHCDMNNFFASVECRLNPELKKYPVAVCGSVEERHGIVLAKNELAKAHGVKTAETVASAKSKCRGLVIVPPHFEEYLKYSRLARKIYERYTDLIEPFGMDECWLDISGTRRLFGAPEKVADEIRCTVKEELGLTISVGVSFNKVFAKLGSDMKKPDAVTVIPRETFREKIWNLPLSDMIGAGRATTAKLNDYGIYTLGELAQCDAQWITKVLGKNGYMLRCYANGTDNSQVMPADFSMPAKSVGHGVTTTADITRCEDAKPLLLELAQDIGKRLTLQNKYATKVCVNARSSILRNREWQTELPTATRSPMIIADTAYRLFCDNYDWVNPVRSLTVTAFSLVDGGAVIQNSFFNDTIRLEKMEKADGCIRDIRKRFGEGMIKNAVLLTGLAVPKSKAVVSLPGNMLNK
;
A
#
# COMPACT_ATOMS: atom_id res chain seq x y z
N MET A 1 21.74 -23.85 8.45
CA MET A 1 20.93 -24.43 7.37
C MET A 1 20.71 -23.35 6.33
N GLU A 2 20.75 -23.73 5.08
CA GLU A 2 20.36 -22.85 3.98
C GLU A 2 18.85 -22.60 4.04
N ARG A 3 18.45 -21.34 3.76
CA ARG A 3 17.03 -20.97 3.82
C ARG A 3 16.37 -21.20 2.47
N ASP A 4 15.15 -21.70 2.49
CA ASP A 4 14.30 -21.90 1.33
C ASP A 4 13.15 -20.88 1.38
N ILE A 5 13.33 -19.74 0.72
CA ILE A 5 12.36 -18.66 0.69
C ILE A 5 11.65 -18.63 -0.66
N LEU A 6 10.33 -18.68 -0.62
CA LEU A 6 9.49 -18.49 -1.78
C LEU A 6 8.89 -17.08 -1.76
N HIS A 7 8.70 -16.49 -2.94
CA HIS A 7 7.86 -15.33 -3.14
C HIS A 7 6.78 -15.63 -4.16
N CYS A 8 5.54 -15.64 -3.72
CA CYS A 8 4.37 -15.89 -4.56
C CYS A 8 3.73 -14.55 -4.97
N ASP A 9 3.49 -14.35 -6.27
CA ASP A 9 2.95 -13.11 -6.85
C ASP A 9 1.82 -13.47 -7.83
N MET A 10 0.59 -12.99 -7.56
CA MET A 10 -0.58 -13.29 -8.41
C MET A 10 -0.52 -12.47 -9.69
N ASN A 11 -0.58 -13.14 -10.82
CA ASN A 11 -0.44 -12.49 -12.13
C ASN A 11 -1.65 -11.61 -12.45
N ASN A 12 -1.40 -10.32 -12.77
CA ASN A 12 -2.43 -9.35 -13.15
C ASN A 12 -3.62 -9.32 -12.17
N PHE A 13 -3.39 -9.45 -10.90
CA PHE A 13 -4.33 -9.88 -9.85
C PHE A 13 -5.75 -9.34 -10.02
N PHE A 14 -5.97 -8.03 -9.96
CA PHE A 14 -7.32 -7.46 -10.07
C PHE A 14 -8.00 -7.83 -11.40
N ALA A 15 -7.28 -7.71 -12.51
CA ALA A 15 -7.83 -8.06 -13.82
C ALA A 15 -8.14 -9.56 -13.95
N SER A 16 -7.32 -10.42 -13.33
CA SER A 16 -7.54 -11.86 -13.30
C SER A 16 -8.75 -12.23 -12.47
N VAL A 17 -8.98 -11.56 -11.32
CA VAL A 17 -10.20 -11.74 -10.51
C VAL A 17 -11.44 -11.30 -11.28
N GLU A 18 -11.42 -10.13 -11.96
CA GLU A 18 -12.54 -9.69 -12.78
C GLU A 18 -12.85 -10.68 -13.92
N CYS A 19 -11.83 -11.19 -14.59
CA CYS A 19 -11.98 -12.23 -15.61
C CYS A 19 -12.45 -13.58 -15.04
N ARG A 20 -12.25 -13.85 -13.75
CA ARG A 20 -12.79 -15.03 -13.06
C ARG A 20 -14.26 -14.85 -12.71
N LEU A 21 -14.66 -13.65 -12.29
CA LEU A 21 -16.04 -13.29 -11.99
C LEU A 21 -16.90 -13.21 -13.27
N ASN A 22 -16.32 -12.69 -14.35
CA ASN A 22 -16.96 -12.64 -15.67
C ASN A 22 -16.03 -13.25 -16.73
N PRO A 23 -16.19 -14.54 -17.07
CA PRO A 23 -15.32 -15.24 -18.01
C PRO A 23 -15.30 -14.66 -19.43
N GLU A 24 -16.35 -13.96 -19.86
CA GLU A 24 -16.40 -13.33 -21.19
C GLU A 24 -15.30 -12.24 -21.34
N LEU A 25 -14.90 -11.61 -20.26
CA LEU A 25 -13.84 -10.60 -20.26
C LEU A 25 -12.48 -11.16 -20.73
N LYS A 26 -12.24 -12.46 -20.60
CA LYS A 26 -10.99 -13.10 -21.05
C LYS A 26 -10.73 -12.96 -22.55
N LYS A 27 -11.79 -12.72 -23.34
CA LYS A 27 -11.71 -12.59 -24.80
C LYS A 27 -11.24 -11.19 -25.26
N TYR A 28 -11.24 -10.22 -24.34
CA TYR A 28 -10.99 -8.81 -24.65
C TYR A 28 -9.78 -8.28 -23.87
N PRO A 29 -9.11 -7.22 -24.37
CA PRO A 29 -8.17 -6.46 -23.55
C PRO A 29 -8.95 -5.75 -22.45
N VAL A 30 -8.60 -6.03 -21.19
CA VAL A 30 -9.29 -5.53 -19.99
C VAL A 30 -8.33 -4.73 -19.12
N ALA A 31 -8.80 -3.59 -18.62
CA ALA A 31 -8.13 -2.83 -17.58
C ALA A 31 -9.12 -2.53 -16.44
N VAL A 32 -8.68 -2.80 -15.20
CA VAL A 32 -9.37 -2.36 -13.99
C VAL A 32 -8.93 -0.94 -13.70
N CYS A 33 -9.88 -0.01 -13.64
CA CYS A 33 -9.58 1.42 -13.50
C CYS A 33 -10.45 2.07 -12.44
N GLY A 34 -9.91 3.08 -11.76
CA GLY A 34 -10.71 3.99 -10.96
C GLY A 34 -11.62 4.89 -11.81
N SER A 35 -12.58 5.55 -11.17
CA SER A 35 -13.54 6.45 -11.85
C SER A 35 -12.83 7.67 -12.42
N VAL A 36 -13.06 7.92 -13.72
CA VAL A 36 -12.60 9.14 -14.41
C VAL A 36 -13.34 10.37 -13.90
N GLU A 37 -14.65 10.22 -13.65
CA GLU A 37 -15.52 11.30 -13.17
C GLU A 37 -15.12 11.77 -11.76
N GLU A 38 -14.64 10.85 -10.94
CA GLU A 38 -14.11 11.15 -9.60
C GLU A 38 -12.62 11.55 -9.61
N ARG A 39 -12.03 11.81 -10.80
CA ARG A 39 -10.62 12.19 -10.99
C ARG A 39 -9.61 11.11 -10.55
N HIS A 40 -10.06 9.85 -10.45
CA HIS A 40 -9.25 8.67 -10.12
C HIS A 40 -9.03 7.74 -11.34
N GLY A 41 -9.25 8.24 -12.55
CA GLY A 41 -9.19 7.48 -13.80
C GLY A 41 -7.79 7.02 -14.20
N ILE A 42 -7.19 6.14 -13.40
CA ILE A 42 -5.92 5.47 -13.70
C ILE A 42 -6.12 3.96 -13.80
N VAL A 43 -5.24 3.30 -14.55
CA VAL A 43 -5.18 1.84 -14.66
C VAL A 43 -4.57 1.26 -13.38
N LEU A 44 -5.35 0.47 -12.64
CA LEU A 44 -4.91 -0.25 -11.44
C LEU A 44 -4.27 -1.59 -11.81
N ALA A 45 -4.91 -2.34 -12.70
CA ALA A 45 -4.41 -3.60 -13.25
C ALA A 45 -4.90 -3.80 -14.67
N LYS A 46 -4.28 -4.71 -15.41
CA LYS A 46 -4.65 -5.05 -16.79
C LYS A 46 -4.37 -6.52 -17.05
N ASN A 47 -5.12 -7.14 -17.97
CA ASN A 47 -4.85 -8.50 -18.41
C ASN A 47 -3.71 -8.56 -19.46
N GLU A 48 -3.27 -9.75 -19.83
CA GLU A 48 -2.18 -9.95 -20.80
C GLU A 48 -2.51 -9.37 -22.18
N LEU A 49 -3.79 -9.42 -22.61
CA LEU A 49 -4.20 -8.84 -23.90
C LEU A 49 -4.01 -7.31 -23.91
N ALA A 50 -4.41 -6.62 -22.84
CA ALA A 50 -4.19 -5.18 -22.73
C ALA A 50 -2.70 -4.83 -22.58
N LYS A 51 -1.93 -5.65 -21.86
CA LYS A 51 -0.47 -5.52 -21.72
C LYS A 51 0.24 -5.64 -23.06
N ALA A 52 -0.17 -6.58 -23.93
CA ALA A 52 0.39 -6.75 -25.27
C ALA A 52 0.19 -5.50 -26.17
N HIS A 53 -0.85 -4.70 -25.93
CA HIS A 53 -1.07 -3.40 -26.58
C HIS A 53 -0.31 -2.24 -25.92
N GLY A 54 0.58 -2.51 -24.96
CA GLY A 54 1.39 -1.49 -24.30
C GLY A 54 0.68 -0.69 -23.21
N VAL A 55 -0.49 -1.16 -22.72
CA VAL A 55 -1.18 -0.55 -21.57
C VAL A 55 -0.33 -0.76 -20.31
N LYS A 56 -0.12 0.32 -19.53
CA LYS A 56 0.72 0.30 -18.32
C LYS A 56 -0.11 0.59 -17.06
N THR A 57 0.26 -0.02 -15.94
CA THR A 57 -0.29 0.33 -14.63
C THR A 57 0.09 1.77 -14.28
N ALA A 58 -0.79 2.46 -13.57
CA ALA A 58 -0.70 3.87 -13.18
C ALA A 58 -0.78 4.90 -14.32
N GLU A 59 -0.99 4.50 -15.57
CA GLU A 59 -1.31 5.47 -16.62
C GLU A 59 -2.79 5.87 -16.60
N THR A 60 -3.11 7.00 -17.23
CA THR A 60 -4.50 7.47 -17.31
C THR A 60 -5.34 6.60 -18.24
N VAL A 61 -6.65 6.51 -17.98
CA VAL A 61 -7.60 5.79 -18.87
C VAL A 61 -7.55 6.33 -20.30
N ALA A 62 -7.37 7.64 -20.47
CA ALA A 62 -7.25 8.25 -21.80
C ALA A 62 -6.01 7.74 -22.56
N SER A 63 -4.85 7.70 -21.90
CA SER A 63 -3.63 7.13 -22.46
C SER A 63 -3.77 5.64 -22.77
N ALA A 64 -4.38 4.86 -21.89
CA ALA A 64 -4.60 3.44 -22.13
C ALA A 64 -5.51 3.18 -23.37
N LYS A 65 -6.62 3.93 -23.47
CA LYS A 65 -7.54 3.85 -24.63
C LYS A 65 -6.88 4.26 -25.95
N SER A 66 -5.97 5.23 -25.94
CA SER A 66 -5.25 5.63 -27.16
C SER A 66 -4.32 4.54 -27.70
N LYS A 67 -3.76 3.70 -26.82
CA LYS A 67 -2.89 2.57 -27.17
C LYS A 67 -3.68 1.32 -27.57
N CYS A 68 -4.81 1.09 -26.94
CA CYS A 68 -5.61 -0.11 -27.12
C CYS A 68 -7.05 0.24 -27.50
N ARG A 69 -7.34 0.26 -28.80
CA ARG A 69 -8.72 0.39 -29.30
C ARG A 69 -9.51 -0.85 -28.92
N GLY A 70 -10.67 -0.67 -28.28
CA GLY A 70 -11.47 -1.78 -27.77
C GLY A 70 -11.12 -2.22 -26.34
N LEU A 71 -10.30 -1.45 -25.62
CA LEU A 71 -10.02 -1.69 -24.21
C LEU A 71 -11.31 -1.61 -23.38
N VAL A 72 -11.64 -2.71 -22.71
CA VAL A 72 -12.76 -2.80 -21.77
C VAL A 72 -12.32 -2.29 -20.42
N ILE A 73 -13.00 -1.26 -19.93
CA ILE A 73 -12.74 -0.71 -18.58
C ILE A 73 -13.71 -1.31 -17.59
N VAL A 74 -13.19 -1.83 -16.49
CA VAL A 74 -13.96 -2.44 -15.40
C VAL A 74 -13.67 -1.66 -14.10
N PRO A 75 -14.70 -1.31 -13.31
CA PRO A 75 -14.47 -0.73 -11.99
C PRO A 75 -13.89 -1.77 -11.02
N PRO A 76 -13.13 -1.37 -9.99
CA PRO A 76 -12.54 -2.31 -9.05
C PRO A 76 -13.57 -2.84 -8.04
N HIS A 77 -13.52 -4.16 -7.77
CA HIS A 77 -14.31 -4.84 -6.73
C HIS A 77 -13.38 -5.29 -5.59
N PHE A 78 -12.94 -4.36 -4.76
CA PHE A 78 -11.94 -4.59 -3.71
C PHE A 78 -12.31 -5.69 -2.71
N GLU A 79 -13.58 -5.89 -2.41
CA GLU A 79 -14.06 -6.95 -1.51
C GLU A 79 -13.73 -8.34 -2.09
N GLU A 80 -13.93 -8.52 -3.40
CA GLU A 80 -13.56 -9.77 -4.07
C GLU A 80 -12.03 -9.95 -4.11
N TYR A 81 -11.25 -8.88 -4.32
CA TYR A 81 -9.80 -8.96 -4.27
C TYR A 81 -9.30 -9.39 -2.89
N LEU A 82 -9.85 -8.82 -1.82
CA LEU A 82 -9.54 -9.24 -0.45
C LEU A 82 -9.92 -10.70 -0.19
N LYS A 83 -11.04 -11.16 -0.72
CA LYS A 83 -11.49 -12.55 -0.62
C LYS A 83 -10.49 -13.50 -1.29
N TYR A 84 -10.11 -13.25 -2.56
CA TYR A 84 -9.15 -14.08 -3.27
C TYR A 84 -7.75 -14.02 -2.65
N SER A 85 -7.31 -12.87 -2.16
CA SER A 85 -6.08 -12.72 -1.38
C SER A 85 -6.06 -13.64 -0.15
N ARG A 86 -7.17 -13.69 0.60
CA ARG A 86 -7.30 -14.58 1.78
C ARG A 86 -7.34 -16.06 1.38
N LEU A 87 -8.02 -16.40 0.29
CA LEU A 87 -8.07 -17.78 -0.20
C LEU A 87 -6.69 -18.28 -0.62
N ALA A 88 -5.90 -17.46 -1.32
CA ALA A 88 -4.53 -17.81 -1.67
C ALA A 88 -3.65 -18.03 -0.43
N ARG A 89 -3.76 -17.16 0.60
CA ARG A 89 -3.02 -17.38 1.86
C ARG A 89 -3.39 -18.69 2.54
N LYS A 90 -4.66 -19.10 2.53
CA LYS A 90 -5.09 -20.40 3.07
C LYS A 90 -4.45 -21.58 2.31
N ILE A 91 -4.14 -21.43 1.03
CA ILE A 91 -3.36 -22.43 0.30
C ILE A 91 -1.92 -22.43 0.82
N TYR A 92 -1.29 -21.26 0.98
CA TYR A 92 0.08 -21.14 1.47
C TYR A 92 0.25 -21.70 2.89
N GLU A 93 -0.73 -21.51 3.77
CA GLU A 93 -0.78 -22.05 5.15
C GLU A 93 -0.69 -23.59 5.22
N ARG A 94 -0.95 -24.29 4.13
CA ARG A 94 -0.79 -25.76 4.07
C ARG A 94 0.67 -26.20 4.08
N TYR A 95 1.60 -25.30 3.71
CA TYR A 95 3.02 -25.59 3.53
C TYR A 95 3.91 -25.03 4.64
N THR A 96 3.53 -23.92 5.25
CA THR A 96 4.29 -23.26 6.32
C THR A 96 3.40 -22.31 7.11
N ASP A 97 3.78 -22.01 8.34
CA ASP A 97 3.22 -20.95 9.20
C ASP A 97 3.98 -19.61 9.07
N LEU A 98 5.15 -19.64 8.42
CA LEU A 98 5.95 -18.45 8.15
C LEU A 98 5.53 -17.82 6.81
N ILE A 99 4.51 -16.95 6.87
CA ILE A 99 3.92 -16.28 5.71
C ILE A 99 3.85 -14.80 5.96
N GLU A 100 4.60 -14.04 5.20
CA GLU A 100 4.62 -12.58 5.29
C GLU A 100 3.98 -11.96 4.06
N PRO A 101 2.81 -11.33 4.19
CA PRO A 101 2.18 -10.61 3.09
C PRO A 101 2.98 -9.38 2.64
N PHE A 102 3.02 -9.17 1.33
CA PHE A 102 3.58 -7.97 0.70
C PHE A 102 2.59 -7.35 -0.29
N GLY A 103 1.49 -6.85 0.21
CA GLY A 103 0.36 -6.40 -0.60
C GLY A 103 -0.82 -7.35 -0.51
N MET A 104 -1.76 -7.22 -1.45
CA MET A 104 -2.93 -8.10 -1.54
C MET A 104 -2.63 -9.40 -2.28
N ASP A 105 -1.70 -9.37 -3.20
CA ASP A 105 -1.38 -10.36 -4.21
C ASP A 105 -0.01 -11.01 -4.05
N GLU A 106 0.80 -10.53 -3.14
CA GLU A 106 2.16 -11.01 -2.92
C GLU A 106 2.36 -11.52 -1.49
N CYS A 107 3.13 -12.62 -1.35
CA CYS A 107 3.54 -13.17 -0.06
C CYS A 107 4.94 -13.78 -0.14
N TRP A 108 5.75 -13.60 0.92
CA TRP A 108 6.89 -14.45 1.18
C TRP A 108 6.51 -15.63 2.05
N LEU A 109 7.08 -16.78 1.75
CA LEU A 109 6.97 -18.01 2.53
C LEU A 109 8.37 -18.51 2.88
N ASP A 110 8.60 -18.88 4.13
CA ASP A 110 9.81 -19.62 4.51
C ASP A 110 9.43 -21.08 4.74
N ILE A 111 9.89 -21.94 3.84
CA ILE A 111 9.63 -23.38 3.88
C ILE A 111 10.83 -24.19 4.35
N SER A 112 11.87 -23.55 4.89
CA SER A 112 13.09 -24.22 5.36
C SER A 112 12.80 -25.30 6.40
N GLY A 113 11.86 -25.01 7.33
CA GLY A 113 11.46 -25.94 8.39
C GLY A 113 10.62 -27.12 7.91
N THR A 114 9.95 -26.99 6.77
CA THR A 114 9.00 -27.98 6.24
C THR A 114 9.56 -28.82 5.08
N ARG A 115 10.83 -28.62 4.70
CA ARG A 115 11.50 -29.31 3.61
C ARG A 115 11.43 -30.86 3.71
N ARG A 116 11.46 -31.40 4.94
CA ARG A 116 11.35 -32.85 5.17
C ARG A 116 9.96 -33.40 4.86
N LEU A 117 8.94 -32.58 4.95
CA LEU A 117 7.55 -32.97 4.70
C LEU A 117 7.18 -32.86 3.21
N PHE A 118 7.60 -31.78 2.56
CA PHE A 118 7.15 -31.44 1.20
C PHE A 118 8.22 -31.61 0.11
N GLY A 119 9.51 -31.77 0.49
CA GLY A 119 10.61 -31.99 -0.45
C GLY A 119 11.33 -30.72 -0.89
N ALA A 120 11.85 -30.75 -2.11
CA ALA A 120 12.66 -29.65 -2.66
C ALA A 120 11.82 -28.37 -2.88
N PRO A 121 12.40 -27.16 -2.62
CA PRO A 121 11.66 -25.91 -2.69
C PRO A 121 11.08 -25.61 -4.07
N GLU A 122 11.72 -26.03 -5.15
CA GLU A 122 11.20 -25.89 -6.51
C GLU A 122 9.94 -26.71 -6.76
N LYS A 123 9.87 -27.92 -6.19
CA LYS A 123 8.69 -28.79 -6.25
C LYS A 123 7.53 -28.18 -5.48
N VAL A 124 7.79 -27.67 -4.28
CA VAL A 124 6.77 -26.99 -3.46
C VAL A 124 6.25 -25.73 -4.15
N ALA A 125 7.14 -24.96 -4.77
CA ALA A 125 6.75 -23.76 -5.52
C ALA A 125 5.82 -24.09 -6.71
N ASP A 126 6.14 -25.17 -7.45
CA ASP A 126 5.30 -25.59 -8.58
C ASP A 126 3.97 -26.20 -8.11
N GLU A 127 3.96 -26.94 -7.01
CA GLU A 127 2.75 -27.48 -6.40
C GLU A 127 1.80 -26.35 -5.94
N ILE A 128 2.34 -25.32 -5.25
CA ILE A 128 1.57 -24.13 -4.85
C ILE A 128 0.99 -23.44 -6.10
N ARG A 129 1.79 -23.25 -7.15
CA ARG A 129 1.36 -22.63 -8.40
C ARG A 129 0.20 -23.40 -9.04
N CYS A 130 0.32 -24.72 -9.14
CA CYS A 130 -0.73 -25.58 -9.68
C CYS A 130 -2.00 -25.53 -8.81
N THR A 131 -1.85 -25.63 -7.49
CA THR A 131 -2.99 -25.60 -6.53
C THR A 131 -3.76 -24.28 -6.62
N VAL A 132 -3.08 -23.13 -6.69
CA VAL A 132 -3.74 -21.83 -6.86
C VAL A 132 -4.50 -21.78 -8.19
N LYS A 133 -3.93 -22.33 -9.24
CA LYS A 133 -4.57 -22.38 -10.56
C LYS A 133 -5.81 -23.27 -10.57
N GLU A 134 -5.75 -24.43 -9.95
CA GLU A 134 -6.84 -25.41 -9.90
C GLU A 134 -7.97 -24.93 -8.98
N GLU A 135 -7.66 -24.50 -7.75
CA GLU A 135 -8.68 -24.16 -6.75
C GLU A 135 -9.26 -22.76 -6.97
N LEU A 136 -8.43 -21.76 -7.36
CA LEU A 136 -8.87 -20.38 -7.50
C LEU A 136 -9.13 -19.93 -8.94
N GLY A 137 -8.58 -20.66 -9.92
CA GLY A 137 -8.62 -20.25 -11.34
C GLY A 137 -7.77 -19.02 -11.63
N LEU A 138 -6.80 -18.71 -10.77
CA LEU A 138 -5.82 -17.64 -10.91
C LEU A 138 -4.44 -18.23 -11.16
N THR A 139 -3.55 -17.48 -11.80
CA THR A 139 -2.15 -17.88 -11.96
C THR A 139 -1.24 -17.07 -11.05
N ILE A 140 -0.15 -17.68 -10.60
CA ILE A 140 0.90 -17.03 -9.83
C ILE A 140 2.27 -17.26 -10.46
N SER A 141 3.19 -16.33 -10.24
CA SER A 141 4.61 -16.54 -10.49
C SER A 141 5.34 -16.67 -9.16
N VAL A 142 6.19 -17.68 -9.05
CA VAL A 142 6.88 -18.00 -7.79
C VAL A 142 8.40 -17.88 -7.99
N GLY A 143 9.02 -17.05 -7.17
CA GLY A 143 10.48 -16.99 -7.06
C GLY A 143 10.95 -17.82 -5.89
N VAL A 144 11.98 -18.63 -6.09
CA VAL A 144 12.60 -19.48 -5.08
C VAL A 144 14.05 -19.05 -4.88
N SER A 145 14.43 -18.72 -3.63
CA SER A 145 15.80 -18.32 -3.33
C SER A 145 16.13 -18.51 -1.83
N PHE A 146 17.35 -18.14 -1.46
CA PHE A 146 17.86 -18.22 -0.09
C PHE A 146 17.60 -16.94 0.76
N ASN A 147 17.02 -15.89 0.18
CA ASN A 147 16.60 -14.67 0.86
C ASN A 147 15.36 -14.06 0.22
N LYS A 148 14.71 -13.13 0.94
CA LYS A 148 13.46 -12.49 0.52
C LYS A 148 13.63 -11.64 -0.74
N VAL A 149 14.75 -10.94 -0.88
CA VAL A 149 15.02 -10.02 -1.99
C VAL A 149 15.12 -10.78 -3.31
N PHE A 150 15.88 -11.88 -3.33
CA PHE A 150 16.04 -12.66 -4.55
C PHE A 150 14.84 -13.55 -4.86
N ALA A 151 14.10 -14.00 -3.84
CA ALA A 151 12.82 -14.66 -4.07
C ALA A 151 11.84 -13.72 -4.77
N LYS A 152 11.73 -12.43 -4.32
CA LYS A 152 10.91 -11.42 -4.99
C LYS A 152 11.40 -11.15 -6.41
N LEU A 153 12.69 -10.95 -6.61
CA LEU A 153 13.27 -10.74 -7.94
C LEU A 153 12.94 -11.91 -8.89
N GLY A 154 13.09 -13.17 -8.40
CA GLY A 154 12.77 -14.36 -9.16
C GLY A 154 11.31 -14.42 -9.63
N SER A 155 10.35 -14.02 -8.79
CA SER A 155 8.94 -14.00 -9.17
C SER A 155 8.62 -12.99 -10.28
N ASP A 156 9.45 -11.94 -10.44
CA ASP A 156 9.29 -10.93 -11.48
C ASP A 156 9.98 -11.29 -12.80
N MET A 157 11.01 -12.16 -12.80
CA MET A 157 11.79 -12.50 -13.98
C MET A 157 11.01 -13.26 -15.06
N LYS A 158 10.11 -14.16 -14.65
CA LYS A 158 9.27 -14.93 -15.57
C LYS A 158 7.82 -14.81 -15.16
N LYS A 159 7.02 -14.15 -15.99
CA LYS A 159 5.56 -13.97 -15.84
C LYS A 159 4.87 -14.17 -17.19
N PRO A 160 3.65 -14.72 -17.21
CA PRO A 160 2.89 -15.28 -16.09
C PRO A 160 3.13 -16.78 -15.86
N ASP A 161 2.58 -17.31 -14.74
CA ASP A 161 2.41 -18.73 -14.46
C ASP A 161 3.73 -19.54 -14.51
N ALA A 162 4.75 -19.12 -13.75
CA ALA A 162 6.08 -19.67 -13.81
C ALA A 162 6.75 -19.79 -12.44
N VAL A 163 7.72 -20.69 -12.34
CA VAL A 163 8.66 -20.81 -11.22
C VAL A 163 10.05 -20.37 -11.67
N THR A 164 10.71 -19.53 -10.89
CA THR A 164 12.10 -19.09 -11.14
C THR A 164 12.95 -19.34 -9.91
N VAL A 165 14.03 -20.07 -10.07
CA VAL A 165 14.97 -20.39 -8.99
C VAL A 165 16.24 -19.55 -9.13
N ILE A 166 16.64 -18.89 -8.03
CA ILE A 166 17.90 -18.15 -7.91
C ILE A 166 18.73 -18.80 -6.80
N PRO A 167 19.59 -19.81 -7.13
CA PRO A 167 20.43 -20.48 -6.15
C PRO A 167 21.58 -19.60 -5.68
N ARG A 168 22.08 -19.89 -4.47
CA ARG A 168 23.18 -19.15 -3.85
C ARG A 168 24.47 -19.22 -4.66
N GLU A 169 24.72 -20.35 -5.31
CA GLU A 169 25.97 -20.62 -6.04
C GLU A 169 26.04 -19.79 -7.34
N THR A 170 24.91 -19.59 -8.00
CA THR A 170 24.85 -19.00 -9.35
C THR A 170 24.09 -17.68 -9.42
N PHE A 171 23.73 -17.09 -8.28
CA PHE A 171 22.92 -15.87 -8.29
C PHE A 171 23.59 -14.72 -9.06
N ARG A 172 24.91 -14.56 -8.95
CA ARG A 172 25.66 -13.48 -9.64
C ARG A 172 25.47 -13.55 -11.14
N GLU A 173 25.62 -14.74 -11.72
CA GLU A 173 25.45 -14.96 -13.16
C GLU A 173 24.03 -14.67 -13.62
N LYS A 174 23.04 -14.99 -12.76
CA LYS A 174 21.61 -14.79 -13.06
C LYS A 174 21.13 -13.36 -12.94
N ILE A 175 21.64 -12.61 -11.94
CA ILE A 175 21.01 -11.32 -11.59
C ILE A 175 21.91 -10.09 -11.78
N TRP A 176 23.23 -10.23 -11.81
CA TRP A 176 24.10 -9.07 -11.85
C TRP A 176 23.98 -8.23 -13.13
N ASN A 177 23.55 -8.82 -14.23
CA ASN A 177 23.29 -8.10 -15.48
C ASN A 177 21.89 -7.46 -15.54
N LEU A 178 21.04 -7.66 -14.54
CA LEU A 178 19.71 -7.05 -14.48
C LEU A 178 19.80 -5.56 -14.15
N PRO A 179 18.86 -4.74 -14.66
CA PRO A 179 18.82 -3.32 -14.37
C PRO A 179 18.51 -3.06 -12.89
N LEU A 180 19.01 -1.93 -12.37
CA LEU A 180 18.76 -1.50 -10.99
C LEU A 180 17.28 -1.44 -10.61
N SER A 181 16.43 -1.06 -11.57
CA SER A 181 14.98 -0.91 -11.36
C SER A 181 14.27 -2.20 -10.97
N ASP A 182 14.87 -3.35 -11.23
CA ASP A 182 14.28 -4.66 -10.91
C ASP A 182 14.45 -5.03 -9.43
N MET A 183 15.39 -4.36 -8.74
CA MET A 183 15.62 -4.59 -7.31
C MET A 183 14.58 -3.87 -6.45
N ILE A 184 13.98 -4.60 -5.52
CA ILE A 184 13.12 -4.02 -4.48
C ILE A 184 13.85 -2.89 -3.74
N GLY A 185 13.20 -1.74 -3.62
CA GLY A 185 13.79 -0.56 -2.97
C GLY A 185 14.55 0.39 -3.91
N ALA A 186 14.86 -0.03 -5.14
CA ALA A 186 15.46 0.83 -6.17
C ALA A 186 14.39 1.49 -7.04
N GLY A 187 13.65 2.45 -6.48
CA GLY A 187 12.63 3.22 -7.20
C GLY A 187 13.24 4.19 -8.23
N ARG A 188 12.37 4.83 -9.03
CA ARG A 188 12.77 5.72 -10.15
C ARG A 188 13.82 6.76 -9.77
N ALA A 189 13.65 7.45 -8.63
CA ALA A 189 14.59 8.49 -8.18
C ALA A 189 15.95 7.90 -7.81
N THR A 190 15.98 6.76 -7.13
CA THR A 190 17.20 6.04 -6.77
C THR A 190 17.94 5.55 -8.03
N THR A 191 17.20 4.92 -8.95
CA THR A 191 17.75 4.42 -10.23
C THR A 191 18.31 5.57 -11.05
N ALA A 192 17.56 6.67 -11.23
CA ALA A 192 18.05 7.84 -11.97
C ALA A 192 19.34 8.40 -11.35
N LYS A 193 19.36 8.58 -10.04
CA LYS A 193 20.55 9.08 -9.33
C LYS A 193 21.76 8.16 -9.47
N LEU A 194 21.58 6.85 -9.44
CA LEU A 194 22.70 5.90 -9.65
C LEU A 194 23.16 5.89 -11.09
N ASN A 195 22.24 6.00 -12.06
CA ASN A 195 22.58 6.10 -13.49
C ASN A 195 23.41 7.35 -13.79
N ASP A 196 23.16 8.48 -13.10
CA ASP A 196 23.98 9.70 -13.22
C ASP A 196 25.43 9.48 -12.78
N TYR A 197 25.68 8.47 -11.95
CA TYR A 197 27.03 8.03 -11.54
C TYR A 197 27.58 6.86 -12.37
N GLY A 198 26.89 6.46 -13.46
CA GLY A 198 27.32 5.37 -14.33
C GLY A 198 27.04 3.97 -13.80
N ILE A 199 26.14 3.82 -12.83
CA ILE A 199 25.73 2.53 -12.26
C ILE A 199 24.34 2.18 -12.82
N TYR A 200 24.26 1.14 -13.63
CA TYR A 200 23.06 0.73 -14.36
C TYR A 200 22.54 -0.65 -13.94
N THR A 201 23.44 -1.51 -13.46
CA THR A 201 23.15 -2.92 -13.18
C THR A 201 23.31 -3.25 -11.70
N LEU A 202 22.70 -4.40 -11.30
CA LEU A 202 22.82 -4.93 -9.94
C LEU A 202 24.27 -5.32 -9.62
N GLY A 203 25.03 -5.83 -10.60
CA GLY A 203 26.43 -6.18 -10.44
C GLY A 203 27.31 -4.97 -10.17
N GLU A 204 27.11 -3.86 -10.90
CA GLU A 204 27.83 -2.60 -10.67
C GLU A 204 27.50 -2.06 -9.28
N LEU A 205 26.23 -2.08 -8.86
CA LEU A 205 25.83 -1.68 -7.50
C LEU A 205 26.49 -2.55 -6.41
N ALA A 206 26.55 -3.88 -6.63
CA ALA A 206 27.17 -4.81 -5.70
C ALA A 206 28.66 -4.52 -5.48
N GLN A 207 29.34 -4.06 -6.52
CA GLN A 207 30.78 -3.76 -6.52
C GLN A 207 31.11 -2.35 -6.02
N CYS A 208 30.14 -1.45 -5.86
CA CYS A 208 30.37 -0.12 -5.34
C CYS A 208 31.04 -0.15 -3.97
N ASP A 209 31.86 0.86 -3.70
CA ASP A 209 32.40 1.10 -2.35
C ASP A 209 31.26 1.38 -1.34
N ALA A 210 31.33 0.75 -0.18
CA ALA A 210 30.29 0.83 0.84
C ALA A 210 30.15 2.25 1.45
N GLN A 211 31.28 2.95 1.63
CA GLN A 211 31.27 4.30 2.19
C GLN A 211 30.75 5.30 1.17
N TRP A 212 31.16 5.14 -0.08
CA TRP A 212 30.71 6.00 -1.17
C TRP A 212 29.18 5.87 -1.39
N ILE A 213 28.65 4.67 -1.51
CA ILE A 213 27.20 4.49 -1.74
C ILE A 213 26.36 4.99 -0.56
N THR A 214 26.90 4.87 0.67
CA THR A 214 26.27 5.43 1.87
C THR A 214 26.27 6.95 1.84
N LYS A 215 27.34 7.59 1.35
CA LYS A 215 27.39 9.05 1.18
C LYS A 215 26.39 9.54 0.13
N VAL A 216 26.20 8.79 -0.96
CA VAL A 216 25.29 9.16 -2.07
C VAL A 216 23.82 8.97 -1.73
N LEU A 217 23.44 7.84 -1.14
CA LEU A 217 22.05 7.44 -0.92
C LEU A 217 21.66 7.20 0.56
N GLY A 218 22.57 7.49 1.49
CA GLY A 218 22.37 7.22 2.91
C GLY A 218 22.27 5.71 3.23
N LYS A 219 21.59 5.39 4.30
CA LYS A 219 21.38 4.00 4.74
C LYS A 219 20.73 3.13 3.67
N ASN A 220 19.87 3.72 2.83
CA ASN A 220 19.19 2.99 1.76
C ASN A 220 20.19 2.51 0.69
N GLY A 221 21.18 3.30 0.35
CA GLY A 221 22.24 2.91 -0.59
C GLY A 221 23.06 1.71 -0.09
N TYR A 222 23.47 1.75 1.18
CA TYR A 222 24.15 0.62 1.81
C TYR A 222 23.28 -0.66 1.79
N MET A 223 22.02 -0.52 2.13
CA MET A 223 21.07 -1.65 2.12
C MET A 223 20.91 -2.24 0.71
N LEU A 224 20.73 -1.42 -0.32
CA LEU A 224 20.62 -1.88 -1.70
C LEU A 224 21.90 -2.60 -2.18
N ARG A 225 23.07 -2.11 -1.79
CA ARG A 225 24.34 -2.81 -2.05
C ARG A 225 24.39 -4.17 -1.37
N CYS A 226 23.95 -4.27 -0.12
CA CYS A 226 23.82 -5.55 0.60
C CYS A 226 22.87 -6.49 -0.13
N TYR A 227 21.73 -6.00 -0.61
CA TYR A 227 20.79 -6.79 -1.40
C TYR A 227 21.42 -7.34 -2.66
N ALA A 228 22.11 -6.52 -3.46
CA ALA A 228 22.79 -6.93 -4.68
C ALA A 228 23.90 -7.99 -4.44
N ASN A 229 24.47 -8.00 -3.24
CA ASN A 229 25.43 -9.01 -2.79
C ASN A 229 24.79 -10.25 -2.14
N GLY A 230 23.47 -10.33 -2.04
CA GLY A 230 22.76 -11.46 -1.46
C GLY A 230 22.93 -11.61 0.06
N THR A 231 23.28 -10.52 0.77
CA THR A 231 23.55 -10.55 2.21
C THR A 231 22.31 -10.20 3.05
N ASP A 232 21.11 -10.15 2.44
CA ASP A 232 19.85 -9.97 3.18
C ASP A 232 19.56 -11.20 4.05
N ASN A 233 19.40 -10.95 5.35
CA ASN A 233 19.06 -11.95 6.36
C ASN A 233 17.70 -11.70 7.01
N SER A 234 16.87 -10.82 6.44
CA SER A 234 15.55 -10.55 6.95
C SER A 234 14.70 -11.82 7.03
N GLN A 235 14.02 -12.01 8.15
CA GLN A 235 13.19 -13.19 8.37
C GLN A 235 11.82 -13.01 7.72
N VAL A 236 11.20 -14.10 7.30
CA VAL A 236 9.79 -14.14 6.97
C VAL A 236 9.00 -14.21 8.27
N MET A 237 8.08 -13.29 8.47
CA MET A 237 7.29 -13.21 9.69
C MET A 237 6.20 -14.29 9.72
N PRO A 238 5.79 -14.76 10.92
CA PRO A 238 4.64 -15.63 11.07
C PRO A 238 3.35 -15.03 10.49
N ALA A 239 2.43 -15.89 10.08
CA ALA A 239 1.17 -15.48 9.44
C ALA A 239 0.27 -14.58 10.32
N ASP A 240 0.37 -14.73 11.64
CA ASP A 240 -0.35 -13.94 12.64
C ASP A 240 0.39 -12.65 13.06
N PHE A 241 1.62 -12.44 12.59
CA PHE A 241 2.40 -11.27 12.92
C PHE A 241 1.79 -10.00 12.31
N SER A 242 1.55 -9.01 13.14
CA SER A 242 1.08 -7.68 12.73
C SER A 242 2.01 -6.60 13.24
N MET A 243 2.61 -5.83 12.34
CA MET A 243 3.42 -4.67 12.75
C MET A 243 2.53 -3.61 13.38
N PRO A 244 2.93 -3.04 14.53
CA PRO A 244 2.22 -1.91 15.12
C PRO A 244 2.12 -0.74 14.12
N ALA A 245 0.93 -0.18 13.98
CA ALA A 245 0.75 1.01 13.14
C ALA A 245 1.56 2.18 13.70
N LYS A 246 2.34 2.85 12.86
CA LYS A 246 3.10 4.07 13.20
C LYS A 246 2.26 5.32 13.01
N SER A 247 1.28 5.26 12.12
CA SER A 247 0.38 6.36 11.78
C SER A 247 -0.94 5.82 11.23
N VAL A 248 -1.98 6.64 11.27
CA VAL A 248 -3.27 6.40 10.63
C VAL A 248 -3.60 7.63 9.79
N GLY A 249 -3.66 7.47 8.48
CA GLY A 249 -3.96 8.56 7.56
C GLY A 249 -5.10 8.23 6.61
N HIS A 250 -5.79 9.27 6.15
CA HIS A 250 -6.79 9.21 5.10
C HIS A 250 -6.67 10.45 4.21
N GLY A 251 -6.75 10.26 2.91
CA GLY A 251 -6.71 11.34 1.93
C GLY A 251 -7.72 11.14 0.82
N VAL A 252 -8.16 12.23 0.23
CA VAL A 252 -9.12 12.21 -0.87
C VAL A 252 -8.74 13.22 -1.94
N THR A 253 -8.91 12.84 -3.21
CA THR A 253 -8.93 13.76 -4.34
C THR A 253 -10.38 14.24 -4.52
N THR A 254 -10.60 15.53 -4.47
CA THR A 254 -11.93 16.11 -4.60
C THR A 254 -12.41 16.11 -6.06
N THR A 255 -13.71 16.01 -6.28
CA THR A 255 -14.31 16.05 -7.62
C THR A 255 -14.17 17.41 -8.29
N ALA A 256 -14.09 18.49 -7.49
CA ALA A 256 -13.78 19.85 -7.91
C ALA A 256 -12.64 20.42 -7.03
N ASP A 257 -11.84 21.34 -7.58
CA ASP A 257 -10.75 21.95 -6.82
C ASP A 257 -11.29 22.85 -5.71
N ILE A 258 -10.66 22.81 -4.53
CA ILE A 258 -10.95 23.66 -3.39
C ILE A 258 -10.26 25.00 -3.61
N THR A 259 -11.01 26.09 -3.55
CA THR A 259 -10.51 27.46 -3.81
C THR A 259 -10.48 28.35 -2.57
N ARG A 260 -11.12 27.93 -1.48
CA ARG A 260 -11.21 28.69 -0.22
C ARG A 260 -10.95 27.79 0.98
N CYS A 261 -10.41 28.38 2.05
CA CYS A 261 -10.10 27.65 3.29
C CYS A 261 -11.36 27.02 3.91
N GLU A 262 -12.47 27.72 3.89
CA GLU A 262 -13.73 27.25 4.50
C GLU A 262 -14.24 25.96 3.89
N ASP A 263 -14.02 25.75 2.59
CA ASP A 263 -14.45 24.55 1.87
C ASP A 263 -13.63 23.31 2.25
N ALA A 264 -12.44 23.50 2.84
CA ALA A 264 -11.59 22.41 3.33
C ALA A 264 -12.07 21.85 4.69
N LYS A 265 -12.76 22.65 5.51
CA LYS A 265 -13.16 22.26 6.87
C LYS A 265 -14.06 21.01 6.91
N PRO A 266 -15.15 20.94 6.13
CA PRO A 266 -15.99 19.74 6.08
C PRO A 266 -15.20 18.50 5.61
N LEU A 267 -14.32 18.69 4.61
CA LEU A 267 -13.50 17.59 4.09
C LEU A 267 -12.54 17.05 5.14
N LEU A 268 -11.81 17.92 5.83
CA LEU A 268 -10.89 17.51 6.90
C LEU A 268 -11.61 16.80 8.05
N LEU A 269 -12.86 17.21 8.36
CA LEU A 269 -13.69 16.52 9.35
C LEU A 269 -14.09 15.12 8.87
N GLU A 270 -14.47 14.95 7.62
CA GLU A 270 -14.79 13.64 7.05
C GLU A 270 -13.59 12.68 7.13
N LEU A 271 -12.41 13.15 6.72
CA LEU A 271 -11.18 12.40 6.81
C LEU A 271 -10.84 12.02 8.26
N ALA A 272 -11.00 12.97 9.19
CA ALA A 272 -10.74 12.76 10.60
C ALA A 272 -11.71 11.74 11.25
N GLN A 273 -12.96 11.65 10.79
CA GLN A 273 -13.90 10.63 11.27
C GLN A 273 -13.42 9.20 11.00
N ASP A 274 -12.91 8.93 9.80
CA ASP A 274 -12.32 7.63 9.48
C ASP A 274 -11.05 7.37 10.32
N ILE A 275 -10.18 8.37 10.45
CA ILE A 275 -8.97 8.27 11.26
C ILE A 275 -9.31 7.95 12.72
N GLY A 276 -10.24 8.66 13.33
CA GLY A 276 -10.66 8.44 14.73
C GLY A 276 -11.28 7.06 14.94
N LYS A 277 -12.09 6.57 13.96
CA LYS A 277 -12.63 5.23 13.97
C LYS A 277 -11.50 4.18 13.97
N ARG A 278 -10.51 4.32 13.07
CA ARG A 278 -9.38 3.38 12.95
C ARG A 278 -8.46 3.42 14.15
N LEU A 279 -8.18 4.59 14.72
CA LEU A 279 -7.44 4.73 15.98
C LEU A 279 -8.15 4.00 17.13
N THR A 280 -9.47 4.13 17.22
CA THR A 280 -10.28 3.47 18.25
C THR A 280 -10.24 1.95 18.11
N LEU A 281 -10.37 1.41 16.88
CA LEU A 281 -10.31 -0.03 16.63
C LEU A 281 -8.95 -0.63 17.00
N GLN A 282 -7.88 0.15 16.90
CA GLN A 282 -6.52 -0.25 17.26
C GLN A 282 -6.15 0.09 18.71
N ASN A 283 -7.08 0.67 19.50
CA ASN A 283 -6.84 1.18 20.85
C ASN A 283 -5.62 2.12 20.94
N LYS A 284 -5.47 3.01 19.94
CA LYS A 284 -4.38 3.97 19.85
C LYS A 284 -4.89 5.41 19.99
N TYR A 285 -4.01 6.29 20.47
CA TYR A 285 -4.17 7.74 20.50
C TYR A 285 -3.05 8.37 19.70
N ALA A 286 -3.32 9.46 18.99
CA ALA A 286 -2.32 10.24 18.29
C ALA A 286 -1.91 11.46 19.09
N THR A 287 -0.63 11.82 19.05
CA THR A 287 -0.08 13.03 19.67
C THR A 287 0.26 14.11 18.65
N LYS A 288 0.31 13.75 17.36
CA LYS A 288 0.65 14.66 16.26
C LYS A 288 -0.27 14.46 15.07
N VAL A 289 -0.49 15.53 14.33
CA VAL A 289 -1.23 15.52 13.07
C VAL A 289 -0.40 16.16 11.96
N CYS A 290 -0.51 15.60 10.78
CA CYS A 290 0.09 16.09 9.54
C CYS A 290 -1.03 16.32 8.52
N VAL A 291 -0.92 17.41 7.76
CA VAL A 291 -1.78 17.70 6.61
C VAL A 291 -0.91 17.79 5.36
N ASN A 292 -1.25 17.01 4.34
CA ASN A 292 -0.68 17.12 3.02
C ASN A 292 -1.74 17.69 2.07
N ALA A 293 -1.39 18.76 1.38
CA ALA A 293 -2.22 19.38 0.35
C ALA A 293 -1.53 19.24 -1.01
N ARG A 294 -2.25 18.68 -1.99
CA ARG A 294 -1.79 18.62 -3.37
C ARG A 294 -2.57 19.64 -4.21
N SER A 295 -1.85 20.57 -4.83
CA SER A 295 -2.44 21.59 -5.68
C SER A 295 -2.95 21.04 -7.01
N SER A 296 -3.74 21.83 -7.74
CA SER A 296 -4.22 21.54 -9.10
C SER A 296 -3.10 21.29 -10.11
N ILE A 297 -1.91 21.89 -9.90
CA ILE A 297 -0.69 21.64 -10.69
C ILE A 297 0.13 20.46 -10.17
N LEU A 298 -0.45 19.62 -9.33
CA LEU A 298 0.10 18.38 -8.78
C LEU A 298 1.34 18.55 -7.89
N ARG A 299 1.58 19.74 -7.32
CA ARG A 299 2.61 19.95 -6.31
C ARG A 299 2.08 19.62 -4.92
N ASN A 300 2.86 18.89 -4.13
CA ASN A 300 2.55 18.55 -2.75
C ASN A 300 3.21 19.53 -1.79
N ARG A 301 2.49 19.90 -0.73
CA ARG A 301 3.00 20.60 0.45
C ARG A 301 2.51 19.88 1.68
N GLU A 302 3.35 19.81 2.70
CA GLU A 302 3.06 19.07 3.92
C GLU A 302 3.46 19.87 5.15
N TRP A 303 2.62 19.88 6.16
CA TRP A 303 2.84 20.52 7.44
C TRP A 303 2.40 19.59 8.56
N GLN A 304 3.06 19.70 9.70
CA GLN A 304 2.74 18.90 10.87
C GLN A 304 2.77 19.75 12.15
N THR A 305 1.97 19.34 13.13
CA THR A 305 1.93 19.98 14.46
C THR A 305 1.57 18.98 15.54
N GLU A 306 1.80 19.37 16.79
CA GLU A 306 1.34 18.59 17.95
C GLU A 306 -0.15 18.79 18.15
N LEU A 307 -0.82 17.75 18.61
CA LEU A 307 -2.21 17.82 19.08
C LEU A 307 -2.23 18.38 20.50
N PRO A 308 -3.29 19.08 20.91
CA PRO A 308 -3.38 19.66 22.27
C PRO A 308 -3.25 18.63 23.38
N THR A 309 -3.65 17.40 23.10
CA THR A 309 -3.48 16.23 23.96
C THR A 309 -3.42 14.98 23.10
N ALA A 310 -2.95 13.87 23.66
CA ALA A 310 -3.07 12.57 22.98
C ALA A 310 -4.58 12.26 22.80
N THR A 311 -5.02 12.08 21.58
CA THR A 311 -6.44 11.97 21.26
C THR A 311 -6.72 11.01 20.09
N ARG A 312 -7.93 10.51 20.04
CA ARG A 312 -8.57 9.83 18.90
C ARG A 312 -9.87 10.50 18.47
N SER A 313 -10.16 11.68 19.05
CA SER A 313 -11.35 12.46 18.72
C SER A 313 -11.25 13.03 17.31
N PRO A 314 -12.22 12.71 16.40
CA PRO A 314 -12.26 13.28 15.07
C PRO A 314 -12.31 14.80 15.05
N MET A 315 -13.02 15.41 16.00
CA MET A 315 -13.18 16.87 16.07
C MET A 315 -11.86 17.56 16.38
N ILE A 316 -11.10 17.04 17.37
CA ILE A 316 -9.80 17.62 17.76
C ILE A 316 -8.80 17.51 16.61
N ILE A 317 -8.76 16.33 15.98
CA ILE A 317 -7.88 16.08 14.82
C ILE A 317 -8.26 17.03 13.66
N ALA A 318 -9.56 17.14 13.34
CA ALA A 318 -10.03 18.00 12.26
C ALA A 318 -9.78 19.47 12.50
N ASP A 319 -10.08 19.98 13.71
CA ASP A 319 -9.89 21.40 14.04
C ASP A 319 -8.40 21.78 14.03
N THR A 320 -7.53 20.90 14.53
CA THR A 320 -6.09 21.14 14.49
C THR A 320 -5.56 21.09 13.06
N ALA A 321 -6.00 20.10 12.26
CA ALA A 321 -5.63 19.97 10.85
C ALA A 321 -6.12 21.19 10.03
N TYR A 322 -7.32 21.68 10.30
CA TYR A 322 -7.90 22.85 9.63
C TYR A 322 -7.09 24.12 9.88
N ARG A 323 -6.77 24.41 11.17
CA ARG A 323 -5.91 25.57 11.51
C ARG A 323 -4.56 25.45 10.84
N LEU A 324 -3.90 24.30 10.97
CA LEU A 324 -2.60 24.04 10.37
C LEU A 324 -2.61 24.26 8.85
N PHE A 325 -3.66 23.83 8.17
CA PHE A 325 -3.82 24.04 6.73
C PHE A 325 -4.04 25.52 6.38
N CYS A 326 -4.97 26.21 7.05
CA CYS A 326 -5.30 27.62 6.77
C CYS A 326 -4.12 28.55 7.04
N ASP A 327 -3.35 28.30 8.11
CA ASP A 327 -2.21 29.14 8.50
C ASP A 327 -1.02 29.00 7.54
N ASN A 328 -0.94 27.92 6.79
CA ASN A 328 0.25 27.59 6.02
C ASN A 328 0.04 27.52 4.50
N TYR A 329 -1.20 27.30 4.00
CA TYR A 329 -1.44 27.20 2.56
C TYR A 329 -1.57 28.59 1.93
N ASP A 330 -0.76 28.88 0.92
CA ASP A 330 -0.62 30.21 0.30
C ASP A 330 -1.67 30.56 -0.77
N TRP A 331 -2.55 29.63 -1.12
CA TRP A 331 -3.62 29.78 -2.11
C TRP A 331 -3.21 30.26 -3.50
N VAL A 332 -1.93 30.17 -3.86
CA VAL A 332 -1.44 30.49 -5.22
C VAL A 332 -2.09 29.57 -6.26
N ASN A 333 -2.39 28.33 -5.88
CA ASN A 333 -3.09 27.36 -6.72
C ASN A 333 -4.22 26.72 -5.92
N PRO A 334 -5.36 26.40 -6.55
CA PRO A 334 -6.42 25.62 -5.92
C PRO A 334 -5.92 24.26 -5.43
N VAL A 335 -6.57 23.72 -4.40
CA VAL A 335 -6.24 22.41 -3.84
C VAL A 335 -7.04 21.31 -4.53
N ARG A 336 -6.35 20.30 -5.04
CA ARG A 336 -6.90 19.13 -5.71
C ARG A 336 -7.20 17.98 -4.74
N SER A 337 -6.33 17.76 -3.75
CA SER A 337 -6.50 16.69 -2.76
C SER A 337 -5.94 17.10 -1.41
N LEU A 338 -6.58 16.60 -0.36
CA LEU A 338 -6.14 16.75 1.02
C LEU A 338 -5.95 15.37 1.65
N THR A 339 -4.91 15.25 2.46
CA THR A 339 -4.65 14.06 3.28
C THR A 339 -4.39 14.50 4.70
N VAL A 340 -5.04 13.86 5.66
CA VAL A 340 -4.77 14.01 7.09
C VAL A 340 -4.10 12.73 7.59
N THR A 341 -3.05 12.87 8.38
CA THR A 341 -2.36 11.74 9.00
C THR A 341 -2.16 12.02 10.48
N ALA A 342 -2.73 11.17 11.31
CA ALA A 342 -2.49 11.14 12.75
C ALA A 342 -1.31 10.20 13.03
N PHE A 343 -0.29 10.66 13.73
CA PHE A 343 0.95 9.91 13.94
C PHE A 343 1.55 10.12 15.34
N SER A 344 2.71 9.53 15.62
CA SER A 344 3.26 9.42 16.98
C SER A 344 2.22 8.79 17.91
N LEU A 345 1.81 7.56 17.55
CA LEU A 345 0.75 6.85 18.23
C LEU A 345 1.21 6.29 19.57
N VAL A 346 0.34 6.44 20.59
CA VAL A 346 0.51 5.87 21.92
C VAL A 346 -0.62 4.89 22.26
N ASP A 347 -0.36 3.93 23.12
CA ASP A 347 -1.36 2.93 23.54
C ASP A 347 -2.41 3.54 24.46
N GLY A 348 -3.63 3.02 24.43
CA GLY A 348 -4.77 3.47 25.23
C GLY A 348 -4.65 3.31 26.76
N GLY A 349 -3.55 2.76 27.26
CA GLY A 349 -3.21 2.70 28.68
C GLY A 349 -2.03 3.58 29.08
N ALA A 350 -1.46 4.33 28.13
CA ALA A 350 -0.33 5.22 28.41
C ALA A 350 -0.76 6.38 29.32
N VAL A 351 0.11 6.73 30.26
CA VAL A 351 -0.09 7.92 31.11
C VAL A 351 -0.02 9.16 30.21
N ILE A 352 -1.13 9.85 30.09
CA ILE A 352 -1.22 11.11 29.33
C ILE A 352 -0.96 12.25 30.31
N GLN A 353 0.07 13.04 30.05
CA GLN A 353 0.34 14.23 30.83
C GLN A 353 -0.73 15.29 30.54
N ASN A 354 -1.53 15.64 31.53
CA ASN A 354 -2.48 16.73 31.42
C ASN A 354 -1.75 18.07 31.46
N SER A 355 -2.07 18.94 30.52
CA SER A 355 -1.58 20.33 30.52
C SER A 355 -2.53 21.22 31.27
N PHE A 356 -2.02 22.12 32.11
CA PHE A 356 -2.82 23.16 32.78
C PHE A 356 -3.45 24.16 31.78
N PHE A 357 -2.96 24.20 30.55
CA PHE A 357 -3.44 25.09 29.49
C PHE A 357 -4.57 24.49 28.63
N ASN A 358 -4.89 23.23 28.82
CA ASN A 358 -5.91 22.53 28.07
C ASN A 358 -7.16 22.33 28.92
N ASP A 359 -8.34 22.63 28.38
CA ASP A 359 -9.64 22.33 28.99
C ASP A 359 -9.88 20.80 28.96
N THR A 360 -9.31 20.09 29.93
CA THR A 360 -9.41 18.62 30.06
C THR A 360 -10.86 18.17 30.17
N ILE A 361 -11.73 18.94 30.84
CA ILE A 361 -13.17 18.63 30.99
C ILE A 361 -13.84 18.62 29.61
N ARG A 362 -13.54 19.64 28.79
CA ARG A 362 -14.09 19.72 27.42
C ARG A 362 -13.62 18.55 26.57
N LEU A 363 -12.33 18.19 26.63
CA LEU A 363 -11.73 17.08 25.88
C LEU A 363 -12.38 15.74 26.26
N GLU A 364 -12.56 15.48 27.55
CA GLU A 364 -13.24 14.27 28.03
C GLU A 364 -14.71 14.20 27.58
N LYS A 365 -15.43 15.34 27.61
CA LYS A 365 -16.81 15.41 27.09
C LYS A 365 -16.86 15.09 25.60
N MET A 366 -15.92 15.60 24.82
CA MET A 366 -15.83 15.31 23.38
C MET A 366 -15.56 13.82 23.13
N GLU A 367 -14.63 13.19 23.86
CA GLU A 367 -14.38 11.76 23.73
C GLU A 367 -15.59 10.89 24.11
N LYS A 368 -16.33 11.27 25.15
CA LYS A 368 -17.59 10.59 25.52
C LYS A 368 -18.63 10.73 24.43
N ALA A 369 -18.80 11.93 23.86
CA ALA A 369 -19.72 12.16 22.76
C ALA A 369 -19.33 11.33 21.50
N ASP A 370 -18.04 11.30 21.15
CA ASP A 370 -17.53 10.45 20.05
C ASP A 370 -17.81 8.98 20.31
N GLY A 371 -17.73 8.53 21.57
CA GLY A 371 -18.11 7.18 22.00
C GLY A 371 -19.58 6.88 21.72
N CYS A 372 -20.48 7.74 22.17
CA CYS A 372 -21.92 7.62 21.94
C CYS A 372 -22.27 7.58 20.43
N ILE A 373 -21.65 8.47 19.64
CA ILE A 373 -21.86 8.52 18.18
C ILE A 373 -21.44 7.19 17.54
N ARG A 374 -20.31 6.62 17.93
CA ARG A 374 -19.84 5.31 17.42
C ARG A 374 -20.81 4.19 17.77
N ASP A 375 -21.30 4.15 19.00
CA ASP A 375 -22.25 3.13 19.44
C ASP A 375 -23.57 3.18 18.66
N ILE A 376 -24.06 4.40 18.40
CA ILE A 376 -25.26 4.59 17.58
C ILE A 376 -24.98 4.15 16.13
N ARG A 377 -23.87 4.55 15.54
CA ARG A 377 -23.48 4.14 14.18
C ARG A 377 -23.31 2.62 14.06
N LYS A 378 -22.74 1.97 15.08
CA LYS A 378 -22.59 0.52 15.11
C LYS A 378 -23.94 -0.21 15.14
N ARG A 379 -24.93 0.33 15.86
CA ARG A 379 -26.26 -0.28 16.03
C ARG A 379 -27.19 0.01 14.84
N PHE A 380 -27.14 1.20 14.29
CA PHE A 380 -28.14 1.68 13.36
C PHE A 380 -27.57 2.03 11.96
N GLY A 381 -26.26 1.91 11.77
CA GLY A 381 -25.56 2.20 10.53
C GLY A 381 -24.81 3.55 10.51
N GLU A 382 -23.78 3.62 9.72
CA GLU A 382 -22.85 4.78 9.64
C GLU A 382 -23.53 6.10 9.23
N GLY A 383 -24.65 6.04 8.51
CA GLY A 383 -25.37 7.21 8.01
C GLY A 383 -26.34 7.86 8.97
N MET A 384 -26.64 7.23 10.13
CA MET A 384 -27.71 7.66 11.04
C MET A 384 -27.40 8.97 11.79
N ILE A 385 -26.14 9.18 12.14
CA ILE A 385 -25.69 10.45 12.73
C ILE A 385 -24.58 11.01 11.86
N LYS A 386 -24.80 12.22 11.33
CA LYS A 386 -23.82 13.00 10.59
C LYS A 386 -23.64 14.36 11.24
N ASN A 387 -22.44 14.90 11.16
CA ASN A 387 -22.21 16.28 11.50
C ASN A 387 -22.92 17.18 10.47
N ALA A 388 -23.66 18.21 10.92
CA ALA A 388 -24.44 19.08 10.04
C ALA A 388 -23.59 19.72 8.92
N VAL A 389 -22.34 20.03 9.20
CA VAL A 389 -21.38 20.58 8.24
C VAL A 389 -21.15 19.63 7.05
N LEU A 390 -21.34 18.32 7.22
CA LEU A 390 -21.18 17.30 6.15
C LEU A 390 -22.44 17.15 5.28
N LEU A 391 -23.53 17.81 5.61
CA LEU A 391 -24.77 17.86 4.82
C LEU A 391 -24.70 18.89 3.68
N THR A 392 -23.70 19.74 3.67
CA THR A 392 -23.39 20.66 2.56
C THR A 392 -22.80 19.87 1.39
N GLY A 393 -23.02 20.31 0.14
CA GLY A 393 -22.61 19.62 -1.08
C GLY A 393 -21.10 19.49 -1.23
N LEU A 394 -20.51 18.61 -0.42
CA LEU A 394 -19.08 18.28 -0.48
C LEU A 394 -18.73 17.63 -1.81
N ALA A 395 -17.70 18.17 -2.45
CA ALA A 395 -17.10 17.61 -3.64
C ALA A 395 -16.25 16.33 -3.33
N VAL A 396 -16.83 15.40 -2.56
CA VAL A 396 -16.17 14.14 -2.17
C VAL A 396 -16.64 13.02 -3.10
N PRO A 397 -15.74 12.14 -3.56
CA PRO A 397 -16.12 10.97 -4.31
C PRO A 397 -17.14 10.12 -3.55
N LYS A 398 -18.15 9.62 -4.26
CA LYS A 398 -19.20 8.77 -3.66
C LYS A 398 -18.76 7.33 -3.43
N SER A 399 -17.52 6.98 -3.78
CA SER A 399 -16.99 5.62 -3.62
C SER A 399 -16.91 5.25 -2.13
N LYS A 400 -17.66 4.23 -1.75
CA LYS A 400 -17.85 3.80 -0.35
C LYS A 400 -16.72 2.94 0.21
N ALA A 401 -15.73 2.57 -0.57
CA ALA A 401 -14.75 1.60 -0.14
C ALA A 401 -13.37 2.23 0.09
N VAL A 402 -13.15 2.78 1.28
CA VAL A 402 -11.79 2.85 1.81
C VAL A 402 -11.41 1.45 2.26
N VAL A 403 -10.77 0.69 1.38
CA VAL A 403 -10.16 -0.57 1.76
C VAL A 403 -8.97 -0.24 2.65
N SER A 404 -9.15 -0.36 3.95
CA SER A 404 -8.03 -0.31 4.89
C SER A 404 -7.27 -1.63 4.73
N LEU A 405 -6.14 -1.58 4.05
CA LEU A 405 -5.23 -2.72 4.00
C LEU A 405 -4.70 -2.99 5.41
N PRO A 406 -4.51 -4.25 5.80
CA PRO A 406 -3.86 -4.61 7.06
C PRO A 406 -2.52 -3.87 7.21
N GLY A 407 -2.16 -3.45 8.43
CA GLY A 407 -1.00 -2.60 8.69
C GLY A 407 0.35 -3.14 8.18
N ASN A 408 0.48 -4.45 8.06
CA ASN A 408 1.63 -5.13 7.46
C ASN A 408 1.69 -5.03 5.91
N MET A 409 0.61 -4.60 5.25
CA MET A 409 0.56 -4.39 3.81
C MET A 409 0.88 -2.96 3.37
N LEU A 410 0.86 -1.99 4.32
CA LEU A 410 1.06 -0.56 4.03
C LEU A 410 2.45 -0.03 4.41
N ASN A 411 3.23 -0.80 5.13
CA ASN A 411 4.52 -0.35 5.65
C ASN A 411 5.66 -0.85 4.77
N LYS A 412 5.83 -0.19 3.65
CA LYS A 412 7.15 -0.10 2.98
C LYS A 412 7.34 1.25 2.34
#